data_ebba8489b6662c4143a465611eab7670
#
_entry.id   ebba8489b6662c4143a465611eab7670
#
_cell.length_a   1.000
_cell.length_b   1.000
_cell.length_c   1.000
_cell.angle_alpha   90.00
_cell.angle_beta   90.00
_cell.angle_gamma   90.00
#
_symmetry.space_group_name_H-M   'P 1'
#
loop_
_entity.id
_entity.type
_entity.pdbx_description
1 polymer ?
#
loop_
_entity_poly.entity_id
_entity_poly.type
_entity_poly.pdbx_seq_one_letter_code
_entity_poly.pdbx_strand_id
1 'polypeptide(L)'
;LFGENVWGIRYYNEKLRLLERGVETDWIYKPLRNVANSKHFIRLEGGAKGLRYAIDMNYYGNNGVMKDSERKVYGIGFELQYRAGKLTFRNAAGYTGVNEKESPYGSFSDYTTMNPYLPYLDDDGTMLEIIPVPGSTDVPNPLYDATLGSYDKKKTEEFYNNFSVQYFLSQKLNFKATLALTRKIGNSSES
;
A
#
# COMPACT_ATOMS: atom_id res chain seq x y z
N LEU A 1 33.54 44.66 7.03
CA LEU A 1 32.17 45.10 7.39
C LEU A 1 31.19 45.26 6.20
N PHE A 2 31.68 45.21 4.93
CA PHE A 2 30.82 45.32 3.73
C PHE A 2 30.46 43.96 3.09
N GLY A 3 31.11 42.88 3.48
CA GLY A 3 30.92 41.57 2.87
C GLY A 3 29.61 40.86 3.26
N GLU A 4 29.17 40.99 4.51
CA GLU A 4 27.99 40.27 5.04
C GLU A 4 26.67 40.80 4.48
N ASN A 5 26.63 42.10 4.13
CA ASN A 5 25.40 42.72 3.60
C ASN A 5 25.12 42.35 2.13
N VAL A 6 26.15 42.03 1.35
CA VAL A 6 26.01 41.68 -0.08
C VAL A 6 25.32 40.32 -0.25
N TRP A 7 25.63 39.33 0.58
CA TRP A 7 25.00 38.01 0.57
C TRP A 7 23.53 38.11 0.97
N GLY A 8 23.20 38.89 2.00
CA GLY A 8 21.84 39.08 2.44
C GLY A 8 20.96 39.77 1.36
N ILE A 9 21.49 40.79 0.70
CA ILE A 9 20.80 41.51 -0.40
C ILE A 9 20.58 40.60 -1.61
N ARG A 10 21.59 39.78 -1.97
CA ARG A 10 21.49 38.84 -3.09
C ARG A 10 20.43 37.78 -2.81
N TYR A 11 20.44 37.16 -1.63
CA TYR A 11 19.46 36.22 -1.17
C TYR A 11 18.02 36.79 -1.21
N TYR A 12 17.84 38.02 -0.72
CA TYR A 12 16.54 38.68 -0.72
C TYR A 12 16.05 38.98 -2.14
N ASN A 13 16.90 39.49 -3.01
CA ASN A 13 16.55 39.77 -4.40
C ASN A 13 16.19 38.53 -5.19
N GLU A 14 16.86 37.41 -4.96
CA GLU A 14 16.55 36.14 -5.61
C GLU A 14 15.21 35.60 -5.16
N LYS A 15 14.88 35.70 -3.86
CA LYS A 15 13.55 35.37 -3.38
C LYS A 15 12.44 36.23 -3.92
N LEU A 16 12.69 37.57 -4.03
CA LEU A 16 11.78 38.49 -4.68
C LEU A 16 11.52 38.10 -6.14
N ARG A 17 12.53 37.72 -6.89
CA ARG A 17 12.38 37.26 -8.28
C ARG A 17 11.48 36.02 -8.39
N LEU A 18 11.57 35.06 -7.47
CA LEU A 18 10.66 33.90 -7.46
C LEU A 18 9.22 34.34 -7.22
N LEU A 19 9.00 35.26 -6.29
CA LEU A 19 7.67 35.85 -6.04
C LEU A 19 7.14 36.65 -7.24
N GLU A 20 8.00 37.48 -7.87
CA GLU A 20 7.63 38.25 -9.05
C GLU A 20 7.32 37.41 -10.29
N ARG A 21 7.96 36.24 -10.42
CA ARG A 21 7.64 35.24 -11.45
C ARG A 21 6.28 34.57 -11.22
N GLY A 22 5.66 34.74 -10.05
CA GLY A 22 4.37 34.11 -9.70
C GLY A 22 4.44 32.61 -9.61
N VAL A 23 5.62 32.06 -9.31
CA VAL A 23 5.77 30.60 -9.10
C VAL A 23 5.03 30.22 -7.83
N GLU A 24 4.02 29.39 -7.98
CA GLU A 24 3.29 28.78 -6.88
C GLU A 24 3.14 27.29 -7.18
N THR A 25 4.04 26.50 -6.61
CA THR A 25 4.00 25.06 -6.75
C THR A 25 3.23 24.47 -5.58
N ASP A 26 2.09 23.90 -5.88
CA ASP A 26 1.30 23.18 -4.88
C ASP A 26 1.89 21.79 -4.66
N TRP A 27 3.02 21.75 -3.95
CA TRP A 27 3.79 20.51 -3.71
C TRP A 27 2.96 19.41 -3.08
N ILE A 28 2.08 19.76 -2.15
CA ILE A 28 1.27 18.80 -1.40
C ILE A 28 0.35 18.01 -2.33
N TYR A 29 -0.25 18.70 -3.33
CA TYR A 29 -1.20 18.05 -4.24
C TYR A 29 -0.54 17.37 -5.45
N LYS A 30 0.73 17.69 -5.75
CA LYS A 30 1.44 17.10 -6.91
C LYS A 30 1.45 15.58 -6.89
N PRO A 31 1.81 14.90 -5.78
CA PRO A 31 1.81 13.44 -5.72
C PRO A 31 0.43 12.83 -5.49
N LEU A 32 -0.60 13.61 -5.20
CA LEU A 32 -1.90 13.13 -4.78
C LEU A 32 -2.89 12.98 -5.93
N ARG A 33 -3.84 12.08 -5.74
CA ARG A 33 -5.00 11.88 -6.61
C ARG A 33 -6.25 11.58 -5.80
N ASN A 34 -7.41 11.85 -6.38
CA ASN A 34 -8.67 11.35 -5.85
C ASN A 34 -8.80 9.85 -6.14
N VAL A 35 -9.22 9.09 -5.15
CA VAL A 35 -9.31 7.64 -5.26
C VAL A 35 -10.68 7.12 -4.81
N ALA A 36 -11.09 6.02 -5.43
CA ALA A 36 -12.22 5.22 -4.97
C ALA A 36 -11.71 3.81 -4.64
N ASN A 37 -12.10 3.31 -3.48
CA ASN A 37 -11.76 1.97 -3.02
C ASN A 37 -12.99 1.08 -3.05
N SER A 38 -12.79 -0.20 -3.33
CA SER A 38 -13.87 -1.17 -3.40
C SER A 38 -13.61 -2.37 -2.49
N LYS A 39 -14.69 -2.88 -1.89
CA LYS A 39 -14.65 -4.08 -1.07
C LYS A 39 -15.84 -4.94 -1.41
N HIS A 40 -15.57 -6.17 -1.81
CA HIS A 40 -16.58 -7.16 -2.14
C HIS A 40 -16.37 -8.40 -1.29
N PHE A 41 -17.46 -8.93 -0.76
CA PHE A 41 -17.47 -10.15 0.01
C PHE A 41 -18.69 -10.97 -0.34
N ILE A 42 -18.50 -12.25 -0.63
CA ILE A 42 -19.57 -13.20 -0.90
C ILE A 42 -19.35 -14.40 0.03
N ARG A 43 -20.40 -14.80 0.72
CA ARG A 43 -20.43 -16.03 1.49
C ARG A 43 -21.61 -16.89 1.05
N LEU A 44 -21.29 -18.13 0.70
CA LEU A 44 -22.26 -19.17 0.39
C LEU A 44 -22.14 -20.24 1.45
N GLU A 45 -23.25 -20.60 2.07
CA GLU A 45 -23.26 -21.64 3.09
C GLU A 45 -24.45 -22.55 2.94
N GLY A 46 -24.30 -23.81 3.34
CA GLY A 46 -25.33 -24.80 3.27
C GLY A 46 -25.03 -26.01 4.13
N GLY A 47 -25.93 -26.98 4.09
CA GLY A 47 -25.72 -28.21 4.82
C GLY A 47 -26.99 -29.05 4.97
N ALA A 48 -26.83 -30.30 5.39
CA ALA A 48 -27.90 -31.22 5.71
C ALA A 48 -27.40 -32.30 6.67
N LYS A 49 -28.26 -32.74 7.63
CA LYS A 49 -28.01 -33.90 8.50
C LYS A 49 -26.57 -34.10 9.01
N GLY A 50 -26.02 -33.10 9.69
CA GLY A 50 -24.67 -33.15 10.26
C GLY A 50 -23.56 -32.66 9.36
N LEU A 51 -23.84 -32.38 8.09
CA LEU A 51 -22.92 -31.70 7.16
C LEU A 51 -23.20 -30.21 7.12
N ARG A 52 -22.16 -29.39 7.25
CA ARG A 52 -22.21 -27.96 7.02
C ARG A 52 -21.00 -27.58 6.18
N TYR A 53 -21.20 -26.67 5.24
CA TYR A 53 -20.12 -26.10 4.43
C TYR A 53 -20.35 -24.62 4.22
N ALA A 54 -19.25 -23.89 4.05
CA ALA A 54 -19.25 -22.51 3.65
C ALA A 54 -18.11 -22.24 2.66
N ILE A 55 -18.35 -21.35 1.73
CA ILE A 55 -17.35 -20.81 0.80
C ILE A 55 -17.38 -19.29 0.93
N ASP A 56 -16.24 -18.72 1.19
CA ASP A 56 -16.05 -17.27 1.30
C ASP A 56 -15.19 -16.80 0.13
N MET A 57 -15.58 -15.70 -0.48
CA MET A 57 -14.78 -14.99 -1.48
C MET A 57 -14.71 -13.53 -1.11
N ASN A 58 -13.51 -12.96 -1.15
CA ASN A 58 -13.30 -11.55 -0.88
C ASN A 58 -12.38 -10.92 -1.91
N TYR A 59 -12.65 -9.66 -2.21
CA TYR A 59 -11.82 -8.79 -3.01
C TYR A 59 -11.79 -7.40 -2.38
N TYR A 60 -10.58 -6.85 -2.24
CA TYR A 60 -10.34 -5.48 -1.81
C TYR A 60 -9.47 -4.79 -2.85
N GLY A 61 -9.99 -3.80 -3.52
CA GLY A 61 -9.24 -2.87 -4.34
C GLY A 61 -9.00 -1.60 -3.54
N ASN A 62 -7.78 -1.38 -3.09
CA ASN A 62 -7.38 -0.21 -2.32
C ASN A 62 -6.36 0.59 -3.13
N ASN A 63 -6.82 1.69 -3.71
CA ASN A 63 -5.96 2.64 -4.41
C ASN A 63 -5.41 3.64 -3.38
N GLY A 64 -4.10 3.82 -3.35
CA GLY A 64 -3.49 4.82 -2.50
C GLY A 64 -3.75 6.25 -3.00
N VAL A 65 -3.79 7.19 -2.07
CA VAL A 65 -3.96 8.62 -2.39
C VAL A 65 -2.73 9.20 -3.09
N MET A 66 -1.55 8.63 -2.88
CA MET A 66 -0.39 8.92 -3.71
C MET A 66 -0.55 8.24 -5.06
N LYS A 67 -0.24 8.97 -6.14
CA LYS A 67 -0.34 8.47 -7.52
C LYS A 67 0.42 7.16 -7.68
N ASP A 68 -0.14 6.25 -8.48
CA ASP A 68 0.44 4.96 -8.86
C ASP A 68 0.67 3.96 -7.71
N SER A 69 0.24 4.27 -6.48
CA SER A 69 0.19 3.31 -5.40
C SER A 69 -1.13 2.54 -5.39
N GLU A 70 -1.05 1.24 -5.19
CA GLU A 70 -2.24 0.37 -5.10
C GLU A 70 -1.98 -0.87 -4.25
N ARG A 71 -3.03 -1.39 -3.63
CA ARG A 71 -3.02 -2.67 -2.94
C ARG A 71 -4.29 -3.43 -3.25
N LYS A 72 -4.13 -4.60 -3.87
CA LYS A 72 -5.24 -5.51 -4.19
C LYS A 72 -5.12 -6.76 -3.34
N VAL A 73 -6.19 -7.10 -2.63
CA VAL A 73 -6.28 -8.32 -1.83
C VAL A 73 -7.43 -9.15 -2.36
N TYR A 74 -7.18 -10.41 -2.62
CA TYR A 74 -8.21 -11.37 -3.03
C TYR A 74 -8.04 -12.65 -2.25
N GLY A 75 -9.14 -13.26 -1.91
CA GLY A 75 -9.12 -14.48 -1.13
C GLY A 75 -10.31 -15.38 -1.41
N ILE A 76 -10.09 -16.65 -1.18
CA ILE A 76 -11.11 -17.66 -1.15
C ILE A 76 -10.91 -18.54 0.09
N GLY A 77 -11.98 -18.79 0.81
CA GLY A 77 -12.01 -19.68 1.96
C GLY A 77 -13.04 -20.79 1.77
N PHE A 78 -12.75 -21.93 2.32
CA PHE A 78 -13.64 -23.07 2.35
C PHE A 78 -13.68 -23.65 3.77
N GLU A 79 -14.87 -23.81 4.29
CA GLU A 79 -15.11 -24.46 5.58
C GLU A 79 -16.02 -25.67 5.37
N LEU A 80 -15.63 -26.80 5.98
CA LEU A 80 -16.41 -28.01 6.03
C LEU A 80 -16.52 -28.51 7.46
N GLN A 81 -17.70 -28.80 7.91
CA GLN A 81 -17.94 -29.51 9.16
C GLN A 81 -18.85 -30.70 8.90
N TYR A 82 -18.41 -31.89 9.36
CA TYR A 82 -19.20 -33.10 9.28
C TYR A 82 -19.27 -33.76 10.64
N ARG A 83 -20.49 -34.03 11.11
CA ARG A 83 -20.76 -34.72 12.36
C ARG A 83 -21.38 -36.09 12.12
N ALA A 84 -20.69 -37.12 12.57
CA ALA A 84 -21.12 -38.53 12.52
C ALA A 84 -21.17 -39.11 13.93
N GLY A 85 -22.35 -39.11 14.53
CA GLY A 85 -22.53 -39.59 15.90
C GLY A 85 -21.71 -38.81 16.92
N LYS A 86 -20.71 -39.44 17.51
CA LYS A 86 -19.79 -38.85 18.50
C LYS A 86 -18.56 -38.18 17.87
N LEU A 87 -18.38 -38.27 16.55
CA LEU A 87 -17.26 -37.68 15.83
C LEU A 87 -17.69 -36.38 15.13
N THR A 88 -16.83 -35.38 15.22
CA THR A 88 -16.96 -34.17 14.44
C THR A 88 -15.65 -33.89 13.70
N PHE A 89 -15.73 -33.83 12.38
CA PHE A 89 -14.63 -33.42 11.50
C PHE A 89 -14.85 -31.99 11.11
N ARG A 90 -13.76 -31.19 11.11
CA ARG A 90 -13.75 -29.83 10.59
C ARG A 90 -12.53 -29.65 9.73
N ASN A 91 -12.72 -29.03 8.59
CA ASN A 91 -11.64 -28.55 7.74
C ASN A 91 -11.92 -27.10 7.38
N ALA A 92 -10.92 -26.23 7.53
CA ALA A 92 -10.93 -24.87 7.06
C ALA A 92 -9.68 -24.67 6.21
N ALA A 93 -9.86 -24.40 4.93
CA ALA A 93 -8.78 -24.12 3.99
C ALA A 93 -9.03 -22.77 3.33
N GLY A 94 -7.96 -22.09 2.98
CA GLY A 94 -8.09 -20.82 2.28
C GLY A 94 -6.82 -20.40 1.58
N TYR A 95 -7.01 -19.48 0.66
CA TYR A 95 -5.97 -18.83 -0.09
C TYR A 95 -6.19 -17.33 -0.05
N THR A 96 -5.12 -16.57 0.15
CA THR A 96 -5.11 -15.11 0.09
C THR A 96 -3.94 -14.65 -0.78
N GLY A 97 -4.24 -13.82 -1.76
CA GLY A 97 -3.24 -13.14 -2.58
C GLY A 97 -3.28 -11.64 -2.31
N VAL A 98 -2.11 -11.03 -2.21
CA VAL A 98 -1.91 -9.60 -2.02
C VAL A 98 -0.95 -9.11 -3.09
N ASN A 99 -1.40 -8.16 -3.90
CA ASN A 99 -0.56 -7.44 -4.84
C ASN A 99 -0.47 -6.00 -4.38
N GLU A 100 0.76 -5.52 -4.17
CA GLU A 100 1.06 -4.16 -3.73
C GLU A 100 1.96 -3.49 -4.77
N LYS A 101 1.72 -2.22 -5.00
CA LYS A 101 2.58 -1.34 -5.79
C LYS A 101 2.78 -0.07 -4.99
N GLU A 102 4.02 0.23 -4.67
CA GLU A 102 4.40 1.47 -4.02
C GLU A 102 4.34 2.63 -5.02
N SER A 103 4.20 3.84 -4.48
CA SER A 103 4.19 5.06 -5.28
C SER A 103 5.60 5.41 -5.74
N PRO A 104 5.84 5.69 -7.04
CA PRO A 104 7.13 6.20 -7.51
C PRO A 104 7.38 7.65 -7.05
N TYR A 105 6.40 8.30 -6.43
CA TYR A 105 6.52 9.65 -5.90
C TYR A 105 7.23 9.71 -4.53
N GLY A 106 7.82 8.63 -4.03
CA GLY A 106 8.57 8.62 -2.79
C GLY A 106 7.73 8.87 -1.54
N SER A 107 8.30 9.56 -0.56
CA SER A 107 7.62 9.85 0.71
C SER A 107 6.79 11.13 0.64
N PHE A 108 5.56 11.10 1.14
CA PHE A 108 4.72 12.30 1.21
C PHE A 108 5.34 13.41 2.09
N SER A 109 6.16 13.03 3.08
CA SER A 109 6.87 14.00 3.94
C SER A 109 7.78 14.93 3.14
N ASP A 110 8.37 14.46 2.05
CA ASP A 110 9.29 15.25 1.24
C ASP A 110 8.56 16.43 0.57
N TYR A 111 7.31 16.23 0.19
CA TYR A 111 6.47 17.30 -0.38
C TYR A 111 6.00 18.32 0.65
N THR A 112 5.80 17.90 1.91
CA THR A 112 5.32 18.80 2.97
C THR A 112 6.37 19.80 3.44
N THR A 113 7.64 19.50 3.19
CA THR A 113 8.78 20.37 3.55
C THR A 113 9.21 21.30 2.43
N MET A 114 8.68 21.11 1.21
CA MET A 114 9.04 21.93 0.06
C MET A 114 8.48 23.36 0.16
N ASN A 115 9.30 24.31 -0.24
CA ASN A 115 8.86 25.70 -0.34
C ASN A 115 7.98 25.89 -1.59
N PRO A 116 6.74 26.40 -1.48
CA PRO A 116 5.81 26.55 -2.60
C PRO A 116 6.31 27.50 -3.71
N TYR A 117 7.25 28.37 -3.41
CA TYR A 117 7.83 29.29 -4.40
C TYR A 117 8.97 28.69 -5.23
N LEU A 118 9.34 27.43 -5.00
CA LEU A 118 10.35 26.72 -5.79
C LEU A 118 9.70 26.07 -7.02
N PRO A 119 10.25 26.30 -8.24
CA PRO A 119 9.78 25.64 -9.44
C PRO A 119 10.25 24.19 -9.46
N TYR A 120 9.46 23.28 -10.02
CA TYR A 120 9.84 21.89 -10.27
C TYR A 120 10.29 21.64 -11.72
N LEU A 121 10.08 22.62 -12.58
CA LEU A 121 10.53 22.66 -13.97
C LEU A 121 11.53 23.80 -14.16
N ASP A 122 12.43 23.64 -15.12
CA ASP A 122 13.25 24.74 -15.61
C ASP A 122 12.47 25.68 -16.56
N ASP A 123 13.16 26.68 -17.11
CA ASP A 123 12.56 27.67 -18.01
C ASP A 123 12.13 27.03 -19.36
N ASP A 124 12.69 25.89 -19.74
CA ASP A 124 12.35 25.12 -20.95
C ASP A 124 11.23 24.11 -20.70
N GLY A 125 10.76 23.99 -19.47
CA GLY A 125 9.71 23.03 -19.07
C GLY A 125 10.22 21.63 -18.79
N THR A 126 11.53 21.42 -18.69
CA THR A 126 12.13 20.13 -18.31
C THR A 126 12.08 19.95 -16.80
N MET A 127 11.84 18.72 -16.35
CA MET A 127 11.83 18.39 -14.92
C MET A 127 13.24 18.54 -14.33
N LEU A 128 13.36 19.35 -13.30
CA LEU A 128 14.59 19.49 -12.55
C LEU A 128 14.82 18.27 -11.66
N GLU A 129 16.01 17.70 -11.68
CA GLU A 129 16.43 16.66 -10.72
C GLU A 129 16.74 17.30 -9.36
N ILE A 130 17.46 18.42 -9.40
CA ILE A 130 17.82 19.19 -8.22
C ILE A 130 17.27 20.62 -8.41
N ILE A 131 16.58 21.12 -7.42
CA ILE A 131 15.99 22.45 -7.42
C ILE A 131 16.99 23.41 -6.78
N PRO A 132 17.48 24.41 -7.51
CA PRO A 132 18.35 25.43 -6.95
C PRO A 132 17.59 26.32 -5.96
N VAL A 133 18.12 26.44 -4.75
CA VAL A 133 17.54 27.29 -3.70
C VAL A 133 18.41 28.51 -3.48
N PRO A 134 17.97 29.70 -3.93
CA PRO A 134 18.75 30.91 -3.80
C PRO A 134 19.18 31.20 -2.36
N GLY A 135 20.49 31.30 -2.13
CA GLY A 135 21.08 31.58 -0.83
C GLY A 135 20.99 30.48 0.21
N SER A 136 20.71 29.26 -0.23
CA SER A 136 20.65 28.06 0.62
C SER A 136 21.24 26.87 -0.13
N THR A 137 21.18 25.68 0.47
CA THR A 137 21.53 24.42 -0.20
C THR A 137 20.42 24.02 -1.17
N ASP A 138 20.81 23.59 -2.36
CA ASP A 138 19.90 23.03 -3.35
C ASP A 138 19.22 21.78 -2.79
N VAL A 139 17.98 21.54 -3.20
CA VAL A 139 17.17 20.43 -2.69
C VAL A 139 16.81 19.45 -3.82
N PRO A 140 16.79 18.16 -3.55
CA PRO A 140 16.27 17.16 -4.50
C PRO A 140 14.81 17.48 -4.85
N ASN A 141 14.44 17.26 -6.11
CA ASN A 141 13.06 17.39 -6.55
C ASN A 141 12.31 16.08 -6.28
N PRO A 142 11.36 16.03 -5.35
CA PRO A 142 10.66 14.80 -5.03
C PRO A 142 9.76 14.28 -6.16
N LEU A 143 9.53 15.07 -7.22
CA LEU A 143 8.79 14.64 -8.41
C LEU A 143 9.67 13.94 -9.44
N TYR A 144 11.00 14.09 -9.34
CA TYR A 144 11.91 13.61 -10.38
C TYR A 144 11.89 12.09 -10.52
N ASP A 145 11.94 11.37 -9.42
CA ASP A 145 11.95 9.90 -9.41
C ASP A 145 10.70 9.30 -10.09
N ALA A 146 9.55 9.98 -10.00
CA ALA A 146 8.35 9.56 -10.69
C ALA A 146 8.45 9.62 -12.23
N THR A 147 9.42 10.39 -12.78
CA THR A 147 9.67 10.48 -14.23
C THR A 147 10.54 9.34 -14.75
N LEU A 148 11.28 8.67 -13.87
CA LEU A 148 12.21 7.60 -14.23
C LEU A 148 11.51 6.27 -14.53
N GLY A 149 10.19 6.19 -14.30
CA GLY A 149 9.43 4.96 -14.53
C GLY A 149 9.74 3.85 -13.53
N SER A 150 10.37 4.18 -12.41
CA SER A 150 10.68 3.24 -11.34
C SER A 150 9.41 2.62 -10.76
N TYR A 151 9.51 1.38 -10.31
CA TYR A 151 8.42 0.70 -9.63
C TYR A 151 8.94 -0.24 -8.54
N ASP A 152 8.18 -0.33 -7.47
CA ASP A 152 8.30 -1.35 -6.44
C ASP A 152 6.98 -2.12 -6.38
N LYS A 153 7.05 -3.41 -6.69
CA LYS A 153 5.90 -4.32 -6.68
C LYS A 153 6.17 -5.48 -5.74
N LYS A 154 5.20 -5.75 -4.89
CA LYS A 154 5.24 -6.86 -3.96
C LYS A 154 4.03 -7.75 -4.14
N LYS A 155 4.28 -9.04 -4.31
CA LYS A 155 3.25 -10.07 -4.36
C LYS A 155 3.41 -11.00 -3.18
N THR A 156 2.35 -11.21 -2.42
CA THR A 156 2.32 -12.17 -1.32
C THR A 156 1.17 -13.13 -1.55
N GLU A 157 1.44 -14.42 -1.39
CA GLU A 157 0.46 -15.48 -1.51
C GLU A 157 0.52 -16.34 -0.24
N GLU A 158 -0.63 -16.58 0.35
CA GLU A 158 -0.75 -17.38 1.56
C GLU A 158 -1.83 -18.46 1.35
N PHE A 159 -1.45 -19.69 1.61
CA PHE A 159 -2.34 -20.83 1.67
C PHE A 159 -2.36 -21.38 3.09
N TYR A 160 -3.53 -21.66 3.62
CA TYR A 160 -3.67 -22.34 4.90
C TYR A 160 -4.66 -23.51 4.81
N ASN A 161 -4.44 -24.52 5.63
CA ASN A 161 -5.37 -25.61 5.86
C ASN A 161 -5.34 -26.03 7.33
N ASN A 162 -6.49 -26.00 7.98
CA ASN A 162 -6.69 -26.42 9.36
C ASN A 162 -7.67 -27.56 9.37
N PHE A 163 -7.19 -28.74 9.73
CA PHE A 163 -8.02 -29.93 9.88
C PHE A 163 -8.12 -30.30 11.36
N SER A 164 -9.32 -30.60 11.84
CA SER A 164 -9.53 -31.07 13.21
C SER A 164 -10.55 -32.18 13.29
N VAL A 165 -10.29 -33.10 14.20
CA VAL A 165 -11.18 -34.19 14.56
C VAL A 165 -11.46 -34.10 16.05
N GLN A 166 -12.73 -34.16 16.42
CA GLN A 166 -13.18 -34.17 17.82
C GLN A 166 -14.04 -35.37 18.07
N TYR A 167 -13.70 -36.13 19.10
CA TYR A 167 -14.43 -37.30 19.54
C TYR A 167 -15.03 -37.08 20.93
N PHE A 168 -16.35 -37.21 21.07
CA PHE A 168 -17.08 -37.06 22.31
C PHE A 168 -17.28 -38.44 22.96
N LEU A 169 -16.41 -38.81 23.89
CA LEU A 169 -16.49 -40.06 24.60
C LEU A 169 -17.72 -40.08 25.52
N SER A 170 -17.92 -38.99 26.26
CA SER A 170 -19.08 -38.77 27.14
C SER A 170 -19.47 -37.26 27.12
N GLN A 171 -20.52 -36.90 27.89
CA GLN A 171 -20.89 -35.49 28.06
C GLN A 171 -19.82 -34.64 28.75
N LYS A 172 -18.91 -35.26 29.50
CA LYS A 172 -17.87 -34.61 30.29
C LYS A 172 -16.46 -34.76 29.69
N LEU A 173 -16.27 -35.66 28.71
CA LEU A 173 -14.96 -35.98 28.18
C LEU A 173 -14.99 -36.01 26.66
N ASN A 174 -14.12 -35.20 26.05
CA ASN A 174 -13.88 -35.20 24.60
C ASN A 174 -12.39 -35.13 24.30
N PHE A 175 -12.00 -35.66 23.15
CA PHE A 175 -10.65 -35.59 22.59
C PHE A 175 -10.71 -34.77 21.31
N LYS A 176 -9.76 -33.86 21.12
CA LYS A 176 -9.61 -33.05 19.90
C LYS A 176 -8.17 -33.14 19.42
N ALA A 177 -8.01 -33.51 18.16
CA ALA A 177 -6.75 -33.38 17.42
C ALA A 177 -6.90 -32.34 16.34
N THR A 178 -5.85 -31.52 16.12
CA THR A 178 -5.82 -30.49 15.09
C THR A 178 -4.49 -30.52 14.35
N LEU A 179 -4.55 -30.49 13.03
CA LEU A 179 -3.42 -30.32 12.13
C LEU A 179 -3.59 -28.98 11.41
N ALA A 180 -2.59 -28.12 11.53
CA ALA A 180 -2.56 -26.82 10.85
C ALA A 180 -1.36 -26.76 9.91
N LEU A 181 -1.59 -26.37 8.66
CA LEU A 181 -0.58 -26.14 7.65
C LEU A 181 -0.76 -24.73 7.11
N THR A 182 0.33 -23.97 7.05
CA THR A 182 0.34 -22.65 6.41
C THR A 182 1.58 -22.55 5.55
N ARG A 183 1.40 -22.06 4.31
CA ARG A 183 2.48 -21.73 3.39
C ARG A 183 2.31 -20.30 2.91
N LYS A 184 3.34 -19.50 3.10
CA LYS A 184 3.41 -18.12 2.63
C LYS A 184 4.57 -17.95 1.66
N ILE A 185 4.32 -17.32 0.53
CA ILE A 185 5.30 -17.01 -0.50
C ILE A 185 5.20 -15.51 -0.76
N GLY A 186 6.34 -14.82 -0.75
CA GLY A 186 6.43 -13.40 -1.08
C GLY A 186 7.50 -13.18 -2.14
N ASN A 187 7.17 -12.39 -3.16
CA ASN A 187 8.08 -11.95 -4.20
C ASN A 187 8.04 -10.43 -4.26
N SER A 188 9.20 -9.78 -4.34
CA SER A 188 9.34 -8.35 -4.61
C SER A 188 10.13 -8.15 -5.89
N SER A 189 9.80 -7.12 -6.65
CA SER A 189 10.54 -6.68 -7.81
C SER A 189 10.61 -5.16 -7.83
N GLU A 190 11.82 -4.64 -7.98
CA GLU A 190 12.15 -3.22 -8.01
C GLU A 190 12.88 -2.92 -9.35
N SER A 191 12.69 -1.71 -9.87
CA SER A 191 13.40 -1.20 -11.06
C SER A 191 13.57 0.31 -10.99
#